data_5311aae583a5e9d2f44c54afd6b21588
#
_entry.id   5311aae583a5e9d2f44c54afd6b21588
#
_cell.length_a   1.000
_cell.length_b   1.000
_cell.length_c   1.000
_cell.angle_alpha   90.00
_cell.angle_beta   90.00
_cell.angle_gamma   90.00
#
_symmetry.space_group_name_H-M   'P 1'
#
loop_
_entity.id
_entity.type
_entity.pdbx_description
1 polymer ?
#
loop_
_entity_poly.entity_id
_entity_poly.type
_entity_poly.pdbx_seq_one_letter_code
_entity_poly.pdbx_strand_id
1 'polypeptide(L)' 'QGININEFKQKFKIDPTIKYKEILEKLQKENLIQITKTSIKLTKQGIDFGNIVWEEFI' A
#
# COMPACT_ATOMS: atom_id res chain seq x y z
N GLN A 1 -1.89 4.80 -10.14
CA GLN A 1 -0.91 4.77 -9.06
C GLN A 1 -1.41 4.00 -7.86
N GLY A 2 -1.25 2.75 -7.92
CA GLY A 2 -1.65 1.89 -6.83
C GLY A 2 -1.09 0.52 -7.05
N ILE A 3 -1.30 -0.33 -6.09
CA ILE A 3 -0.87 -1.71 -6.16
C ILE A 3 -2.13 -2.56 -6.34
N ASN A 4 -2.15 -3.35 -7.42
CA ASN A 4 -3.21 -4.35 -7.58
C ASN A 4 -2.82 -5.55 -6.72
N ILE A 5 -3.64 -5.86 -5.73
CA ILE A 5 -3.34 -6.91 -4.77
C ILE A 5 -3.20 -8.28 -5.44
N ASN A 6 -4.09 -8.60 -6.37
CA ASN A 6 -4.03 -9.88 -7.06
C ASN A 6 -2.78 -10.02 -7.92
N GLU A 7 -2.43 -8.96 -8.65
CA GLU A 7 -1.21 -8.98 -9.45
C GLU A 7 0.02 -9.13 -8.57
N PHE A 8 0.04 -8.44 -7.44
CA PHE A 8 1.16 -8.55 -6.50
C PHE A 8 1.29 -9.98 -5.98
N LYS A 9 0.17 -10.61 -5.61
CA LYS A 9 0.17 -11.99 -5.15
C LYS A 9 0.69 -12.95 -6.20
N GLN A 10 0.28 -12.74 -7.44
CA GLN A 10 0.73 -13.61 -8.54
C GLN A 10 2.21 -13.42 -8.83
N LYS A 11 2.67 -12.19 -8.79
CA LYS A 11 4.05 -11.87 -9.14
C LYS A 11 5.04 -12.26 -8.04
N PHE A 12 4.70 -11.97 -6.80
CA PHE A 12 5.62 -12.18 -5.68
C PHE A 12 5.24 -13.37 -4.79
N LYS A 13 4.11 -14.01 -5.05
CA LYS A 13 3.60 -15.15 -4.27
C LYS A 13 3.39 -14.80 -2.80
N ILE A 14 3.13 -13.54 -2.51
CA ILE A 14 2.93 -13.01 -1.17
C ILE A 14 1.74 -12.07 -1.20
N ASP A 15 0.88 -12.17 -0.17
CA ASP A 15 -0.21 -11.23 -0.01
C ASP A 15 0.30 -9.96 0.68
N PRO A 16 0.27 -8.80 0.01
CA PRO A 16 0.80 -7.59 0.61
C PRO A 16 0.00 -7.12 1.81
N THR A 17 -1.30 -7.45 1.88
CA THR A 17 -2.13 -7.05 3.01
C THR A 17 -1.79 -7.84 4.27
N ILE A 18 -1.13 -8.97 4.12
CA ILE A 18 -0.68 -9.78 5.25
C ILE A 18 0.76 -9.45 5.60
N LYS A 19 1.64 -9.44 4.60
CA LYS A 19 3.06 -9.21 4.82
C LYS A 19 3.34 -7.82 5.37
N TYR A 20 2.65 -6.81 4.84
CA TYR A 20 2.87 -5.41 5.21
C TYR A 20 1.74 -4.87 6.07
N LYS A 21 1.06 -5.74 6.82
CA LYS A 21 -0.11 -5.34 7.57
C LYS A 21 0.14 -4.15 8.50
N GLU A 22 1.22 -4.20 9.26
CA GLU A 22 1.52 -3.14 10.22
C GLU A 22 1.83 -1.82 9.52
N ILE A 23 2.60 -1.89 8.44
CA ILE A 23 2.94 -0.71 7.66
C ILE A 23 1.69 -0.12 7.01
N LEU A 24 0.85 -0.98 6.44
CA LEU A 24 -0.38 -0.53 5.80
C LEU A 24 -1.34 0.10 6.79
N GLU A 25 -1.47 -0.48 7.97
CA GLU A 25 -2.34 0.09 9.01
C GLU A 25 -1.84 1.46 9.44
N LYS A 26 -0.53 1.62 9.59
CA LYS A 26 0.07 2.90 9.94
C LYS A 26 -0.20 3.95 8.88
N LEU A 27 0.05 3.60 7.63
CA LEU A 27 -0.12 4.54 6.52
C LEU A 27 -1.60 4.90 6.32
N GLN A 28 -2.48 3.94 6.51
CA GLN A 28 -3.92 4.18 6.41
C GLN A 28 -4.38 5.09 7.54
N LYS A 29 -3.87 4.89 8.73
CA LYS A 29 -4.20 5.71 9.89
C LYS A 29 -3.73 7.16 9.69
N GLU A 30 -2.62 7.33 9.00
CA GLU A 30 -2.10 8.66 8.67
C GLU A 30 -2.78 9.25 7.44
N ASN A 31 -3.74 8.53 6.85
CA ASN A 31 -4.49 8.95 5.67
C ASN A 31 -3.60 9.14 4.44
N LEU A 32 -2.55 8.35 4.34
CA LEU A 32 -1.64 8.40 3.20
C LEU A 32 -2.01 7.39 2.12
N ILE A 33 -2.69 6.30 2.50
CA ILE A 33 -3.13 5.28 1.56
C ILE A 33 -4.59 4.93 1.81
N GLN A 34 -5.20 4.33 0.80
CA GLN A 34 -6.54 3.77 0.88
C GLN A 34 -6.49 2.33 0.39
N ILE A 35 -7.02 1.42 1.18
CA ILE A 35 -7.03 0.00 0.86
C ILE A 35 -8.44 -0.41 0.45
N THR A 36 -8.57 -0.99 -0.73
CA THR A 36 -9.83 -1.58 -1.20
C THR A 36 -9.68 -3.09 -1.24
N LYS A 37 -10.76 -3.79 -1.65
CA LYS A 37 -10.71 -5.24 -1.74
C LYS A 37 -9.68 -5.74 -2.76
N THR A 38 -9.37 -4.93 -3.76
CA THR A 38 -8.53 -5.36 -4.87
C THR A 38 -7.27 -4.55 -5.03
N SER A 39 -7.14 -3.43 -4.34
CA SER A 39 -6.00 -2.56 -4.57
C SER A 39 -5.62 -1.73 -3.35
N ILE A 40 -4.39 -1.24 -3.38
CA ILE A 40 -3.86 -0.29 -2.40
C ILE A 40 -3.49 0.95 -3.19
N LYS A 41 -4.08 2.08 -2.84
CA LYS A 41 -3.87 3.34 -3.57
C LYS A 41 -3.37 4.43 -2.65
N LEU A 42 -2.59 5.34 -3.20
CA LEU A 42 -2.22 6.55 -2.48
C LEU A 42 -3.40 7.50 -2.45
N THR A 43 -3.62 8.12 -1.30
CA THR A 43 -4.55 9.26 -1.21
C THR A 43 -3.88 10.48 -1.83
N LYS A 44 -4.62 11.59 -1.95
CA LYS A 44 -4.02 12.82 -2.44
C LYS A 44 -2.84 13.24 -1.57
N GLN A 45 -3.01 13.12 -0.25
CA GLN A 45 -1.94 13.41 0.69
C GLN A 45 -0.78 12.42 0.53
N GLY A 46 -1.10 11.15 0.29
CA GLY A 46 -0.08 10.12 0.08
C GLY A 46 0.74 10.37 -1.17
N ILE A 47 0.11 10.91 -2.22
CA ILE A 47 0.84 11.26 -3.44
C ILE A 47 1.87 12.35 -3.17
N ASP A 48 1.48 13.35 -2.38
CA ASP A 48 2.41 14.43 -2.02
C ASP A 48 3.60 13.91 -1.22
N PHE A 49 3.42 12.84 -0.45
CA PHE A 49 4.47 12.21 0.34
C PHE A 49 4.84 10.84 -0.21
N GLY A 50 4.69 10.65 -1.51
CA GLY A 50 4.87 9.35 -2.15
C GLY A 50 6.20 8.67 -1.87
N ASN A 51 7.28 9.44 -1.86
CA ASN A 51 8.60 8.88 -1.60
C ASN A 51 8.67 8.28 -0.19
N ILE A 52 8.07 8.96 0.78
CA ILE A 52 8.06 8.49 2.16
C ILE A 52 7.23 7.22 2.28
N VAL A 53 6.07 7.18 1.60
CA VAL A 53 5.22 6.00 1.62
C VAL A 53 5.95 4.79 1.05
N TRP A 54 6.58 4.96 -0.11
CA TRP A 54 7.26 3.84 -0.76
C TRP A 54 8.52 3.39 -0.02
N GLU A 55 9.18 4.29 0.68
CA GLU A 55 10.32 3.93 1.51
C GLU A 55 9.96 2.95 2.62
N GLU A 56 8.73 2.98 3.10
CA GLU A 56 8.28 2.04 4.12
C GLU A 56 8.26 0.60 3.61
N PHE A 57 8.18 0.40 2.30
CA PHE A 57 8.14 -0.93 1.69
C PHE A 57 9.51 -1.42 1.22
N ILE A 58 10.50 -0.58 1.25
CA ILE A 58 11.87 -0.91 0.85
C ILE A 58 12.73 -1.07 2.11
#